data_908654735e6192635c23aa99c6910ec8
#
_entry.id   908654735e6192635c23aa99c6910ec8
#
_cell.length_a   1.000
_cell.length_b   1.000
_cell.length_c   1.000
_cell.angle_alpha   90.00
_cell.angle_beta   90.00
_cell.angle_gamma   90.00
#
_symmetry.space_group_name_H-M   'P 1'
#
loop_
_entity.id
_entity.type
_entity.pdbx_description
1 polymer ?
#
loop_
_entity_poly.entity_id
_entity_poly.type
_entity_poly.pdbx_seq_one_letter_code
_entity_poly.pdbx_strand_id
1 'polypeptide(L)'
;MGYYNKYDKRITTEDYADYTPGTGQPDVASRYCNEDGVEVSGIDFSALYRSDMGLGVKLDYSYLHVGGRSVDSQFSQPRPHTATWRLDYDRQLCSFYRINAALSGRYLSSPDTDIEKHDQAYQLWKFTLQQRFLNAVNLNFTVDNLFDYTPEKYYWSSAMTTGRTFSVGLSVDIDRIVNLF
;
A
#
# COMPACT_ATOMS: atom_id res chain seq x y z
N MET A 1 -7.69 17.39 0.97
CA MET A 1 -6.68 18.47 0.87
C MET A 1 -6.22 18.54 -0.57
N GLY A 2 -6.03 19.74 -1.16
CA GLY A 2 -5.43 19.90 -2.50
C GLY A 2 -4.06 20.58 -2.35
N TYR A 3 -3.11 20.24 -3.20
CA TYR A 3 -1.77 20.84 -3.22
C TYR A 3 -1.24 21.00 -4.64
N TYR A 4 -0.37 21.99 -4.81
CA TYR A 4 0.39 22.23 -6.04
C TYR A 4 1.80 22.70 -5.65
N ASN A 5 2.81 22.05 -6.19
CA ASN A 5 4.21 22.40 -6.01
C ASN A 5 4.88 22.48 -7.37
N LYS A 6 5.68 23.53 -7.57
CA LYS A 6 6.52 23.70 -8.75
C LYS A 6 7.97 23.76 -8.31
N TYR A 7 8.80 22.96 -8.94
CA TYR A 7 10.24 22.90 -8.72
C TYR A 7 10.95 23.40 -9.97
N ASP A 8 11.69 24.50 -9.85
CA ASP A 8 12.47 25.03 -10.97
C ASP A 8 13.66 24.10 -11.28
N LYS A 9 14.22 23.46 -10.24
CA LYS A 9 15.29 22.46 -10.35
C LYS A 9 15.09 21.36 -9.34
N ARG A 10 15.06 20.12 -9.82
CA ARG A 10 15.01 18.92 -9.00
C ARG A 10 16.25 18.09 -9.26
N ILE A 11 16.91 17.64 -8.21
CA ILE A 11 17.99 16.67 -8.33
C ILE A 11 17.38 15.30 -8.59
N THR A 12 17.76 14.68 -9.70
CA THR A 12 17.40 13.32 -10.06
C THR A 12 18.64 12.54 -10.49
N THR A 13 18.48 11.27 -10.82
CA THR A 13 19.54 10.43 -11.39
C THR A 13 19.18 10.09 -12.81
N GLU A 14 20.15 10.17 -13.71
CA GLU A 14 20.04 9.66 -15.07
C GLU A 14 21.10 8.57 -15.29
N ASP A 15 20.71 7.55 -16.06
CA ASP A 15 21.62 6.50 -16.46
C ASP A 15 22.37 6.96 -17.73
N TYR A 16 23.68 6.83 -17.71
CA TYR A 16 24.52 7.08 -18.87
C TYR A 16 25.42 5.88 -19.13
N ALA A 17 25.62 5.58 -20.41
CA ALA A 17 26.58 4.57 -20.83
C ALA A 17 27.95 5.24 -20.97
N ASP A 18 28.94 4.81 -20.18
CA ASP A 18 30.33 5.18 -20.37
C ASP A 18 31.03 4.05 -21.14
N TYR A 19 31.82 4.45 -22.13
CA TYR A 19 32.61 3.50 -22.91
C TYR A 19 34.00 3.40 -22.30
N THR A 20 34.25 2.37 -21.54
CA THR A 20 35.62 2.06 -21.11
C THR A 20 36.40 1.47 -22.30
N PRO A 21 37.44 2.15 -22.82
CA PRO A 21 38.23 1.64 -23.94
C PRO A 21 38.84 0.28 -23.58
N GLY A 22 38.48 -0.76 -24.32
CA GLY A 22 39.08 -2.10 -24.21
C GLY A 22 38.16 -3.22 -23.74
N THR A 23 36.98 -2.95 -23.15
CA THR A 23 36.06 -3.99 -22.69
C THR A 23 34.95 -4.34 -23.69
N GLY A 24 34.63 -3.45 -24.61
CA GLY A 24 33.60 -3.66 -25.63
C GLY A 24 32.16 -3.70 -25.07
N GLN A 25 32.00 -3.51 -23.77
CA GLN A 25 30.68 -3.43 -23.13
C GLN A 25 30.48 -2.03 -22.55
N PRO A 26 29.28 -1.42 -22.69
CA PRO A 26 28.96 -0.19 -22.01
C PRO A 26 28.83 -0.43 -20.51
N ASP A 27 29.63 0.27 -19.72
CA ASP A 27 29.37 0.38 -18.28
C ASP A 27 28.19 1.35 -18.08
N VAL A 28 27.09 0.84 -17.56
CA VAL A 28 25.94 1.70 -17.21
C VAL A 28 26.23 2.29 -15.84
N ALA A 29 26.44 3.59 -15.79
CA ALA A 29 26.62 4.34 -14.57
C ALA A 29 25.47 5.35 -14.40
N SER A 30 25.05 5.58 -13.17
CA SER A 30 24.05 6.60 -12.85
C SER A 30 24.75 7.87 -12.35
N ARG A 31 24.35 9.03 -12.83
CA ARG A 31 24.82 10.33 -12.33
C ARG A 31 23.69 11.20 -11.85
N TYR A 32 23.98 12.10 -10.91
CA TYR A 32 23.03 13.12 -10.50
C TYR A 32 22.92 14.21 -11.55
N CYS A 33 21.72 14.55 -11.93
CA CYS A 33 21.42 15.65 -12.82
C CYS A 33 20.32 16.56 -12.26
N ASN A 34 20.19 17.76 -12.79
CA ASN A 34 19.09 18.65 -12.48
C ASN A 34 18.01 18.47 -13.54
N GLU A 35 16.80 18.15 -13.11
CA GLU A 35 15.60 18.15 -13.92
C GLU A 35 14.85 19.46 -13.73
N ASP A 36 14.60 20.17 -14.82
CA ASP A 36 13.96 21.48 -14.81
C ASP A 36 12.44 21.34 -14.97
N GLY A 37 11.71 22.23 -14.29
CA GLY A 37 10.28 22.42 -14.54
C GLY A 37 9.37 21.30 -14.06
N VAL A 38 9.71 20.59 -12.98
CA VAL A 38 8.84 19.55 -12.40
C VAL A 38 7.68 20.19 -11.65
N GLU A 39 6.47 19.80 -12.02
CA GLU A 39 5.23 20.21 -11.36
C GLU A 39 4.55 19.02 -10.70
N VAL A 40 4.18 19.16 -9.43
CA VAL A 40 3.49 18.13 -8.68
C VAL A 40 2.19 18.70 -8.14
N SER A 41 1.08 18.10 -8.51
CA SER A 41 -0.24 18.50 -8.01
C SER A 41 -1.03 17.27 -7.56
N GLY A 42 -1.93 17.47 -6.62
CA GLY A 42 -2.72 16.34 -6.14
C GLY A 42 -3.87 16.74 -5.25
N ILE A 43 -4.70 15.76 -4.97
CA ILE A 43 -5.87 15.88 -4.10
C ILE A 43 -5.90 14.66 -3.19
N ASP A 44 -5.97 14.91 -1.88
CA ASP A 44 -6.19 13.88 -0.88
C ASP A 44 -7.57 14.05 -0.25
N PHE A 45 -8.30 12.95 -0.20
CA PHE A 45 -9.59 12.84 0.44
C PHE A 45 -9.54 11.76 1.51
N SER A 46 -10.09 12.03 2.69
CA SER A 46 -10.26 11.05 3.77
C SER A 46 -11.63 11.19 4.39
N ALA A 47 -12.30 10.06 4.58
CA ALA A 47 -13.58 9.97 5.27
C ALA A 47 -13.52 8.86 6.32
N LEU A 48 -14.06 9.16 7.51
CA LEU A 48 -14.19 8.23 8.62
C LEU A 48 -15.61 8.30 9.17
N TYR A 49 -16.26 7.15 9.25
CA TYR A 49 -17.54 6.99 9.90
C TYR A 49 -17.45 5.93 11.00
N ARG A 50 -18.05 6.18 12.14
CA ARG A 50 -18.20 5.22 13.23
C ARG A 50 -19.62 5.27 13.78
N SER A 51 -20.18 4.10 14.00
CA SER A 51 -21.53 3.92 14.57
C SER A 51 -21.43 3.35 15.99
N ASP A 52 -22.39 3.71 16.85
CA ASP A 52 -22.54 3.14 18.20
C ASP A 52 -22.84 1.62 18.17
N MET A 53 -23.25 1.10 17.02
CA MET A 53 -23.44 -0.34 16.82
C MET A 53 -22.13 -1.11 16.64
N GLY A 54 -20.97 -0.42 16.63
CA GLY A 54 -19.64 -1.02 16.47
C GLY A 54 -19.16 -1.10 15.02
N LEU A 55 -19.88 -0.52 14.06
CA LEU A 55 -19.45 -0.43 12.66
C LEU A 55 -18.55 0.78 12.46
N GLY A 56 -17.41 0.57 11.80
CA GLY A 56 -16.51 1.61 11.34
C GLY A 56 -16.26 1.49 9.83
N VAL A 57 -16.22 2.64 9.14
CA VAL A 57 -15.86 2.73 7.73
C VAL A 57 -14.82 3.81 7.58
N LYS A 58 -13.69 3.47 6.98
CA LYS A 58 -12.65 4.43 6.59
C LYS A 58 -12.41 4.33 5.10
N LEU A 59 -12.33 5.47 4.43
CA LEU A 59 -12.00 5.61 3.03
C LEU A 59 -10.97 6.72 2.88
N ASP A 60 -9.84 6.41 2.25
CA ASP A 60 -8.84 7.38 1.84
C ASP A 60 -8.63 7.27 0.33
N TYR A 61 -8.51 8.40 -0.34
CA TYR A 61 -8.23 8.48 -1.76
C TYR A 61 -7.21 9.57 -2.01
N SER A 62 -6.22 9.27 -2.84
CA SER A 62 -5.19 10.22 -3.27
C SER A 62 -5.09 10.22 -4.80
N TYR A 63 -5.10 11.40 -5.37
CA TYR A 63 -4.73 11.65 -6.76
C TYR A 63 -3.43 12.44 -6.80
N LEU A 64 -2.47 11.97 -7.59
CA LEU A 64 -1.17 12.59 -7.79
C LEU A 64 -0.91 12.75 -9.28
N HIS A 65 -0.61 13.97 -9.71
CA HIS A 65 -0.14 14.29 -11.04
C HIS A 65 1.28 14.85 -10.97
N VAL A 66 2.16 14.33 -11.79
CA VAL A 66 3.55 14.80 -11.93
C VAL A 66 3.79 15.17 -13.38
N GLY A 67 3.89 16.48 -13.66
CA GLY A 67 4.22 17.05 -14.96
C GLY A 67 5.71 17.38 -15.09
N GLY A 68 6.17 17.66 -16.31
CA GLY A 68 7.54 18.09 -16.57
C GLY A 68 8.63 17.02 -16.41
N ARG A 69 8.24 15.72 -16.38
CA ARG A 69 9.20 14.63 -16.25
C ARG A 69 10.00 14.41 -17.54
N SER A 70 11.29 14.17 -17.39
CA SER A 70 12.07 13.51 -18.43
C SER A 70 11.58 12.06 -18.59
N VAL A 71 11.39 11.64 -19.83
CA VAL A 71 10.89 10.30 -20.20
C VAL A 71 11.82 9.18 -19.70
N ASP A 72 13.08 9.52 -19.39
CA ASP A 72 14.11 8.55 -19.02
C ASP A 72 14.15 8.17 -17.54
N SER A 73 13.35 8.77 -16.67
CA SER A 73 13.32 8.38 -15.25
C SER A 73 12.51 7.09 -15.05
N GLN A 74 13.09 5.96 -15.39
CA GLN A 74 12.46 4.63 -15.27
C GLN A 74 12.19 4.20 -13.82
N PHE A 75 12.83 4.85 -12.84
CA PHE A 75 12.84 4.37 -11.45
C PHE A 75 11.75 4.94 -10.55
N SER A 76 10.96 5.88 -11.00
CA SER A 76 9.97 6.54 -10.15
C SER A 76 8.73 6.94 -10.93
N GLN A 77 7.94 5.96 -11.31
CA GLN A 77 6.66 6.21 -11.98
C GLN A 77 5.55 6.27 -10.92
N PRO A 78 5.02 7.46 -10.62
CA PRO A 78 3.93 7.54 -9.66
C PRO A 78 2.66 6.91 -10.25
N ARG A 79 1.92 6.25 -9.38
CA ARG A 79 0.58 5.77 -9.69
C ARG A 79 -0.39 6.90 -9.38
N PRO A 80 -1.08 7.46 -10.39
CA PRO A 80 -1.89 8.67 -10.19
C PRO A 80 -3.04 8.48 -9.21
N HIS A 81 -3.62 7.28 -9.14
CA HIS A 81 -4.72 7.03 -8.24
C HIS A 81 -4.39 5.96 -7.21
N THR A 82 -4.53 6.31 -5.95
CA THR A 82 -4.44 5.38 -4.82
C THR A 82 -5.71 5.49 -3.99
N ALA A 83 -6.33 4.37 -3.68
CA ALA A 83 -7.45 4.31 -2.74
C ALA A 83 -7.20 3.24 -1.69
N THR A 84 -7.53 3.54 -0.44
CA THR A 84 -7.57 2.55 0.64
C THR A 84 -8.90 2.62 1.35
N TRP A 85 -9.41 1.48 1.77
CA TRP A 85 -10.65 1.39 2.52
C TRP A 85 -10.53 0.35 3.62
N ARG A 86 -11.31 0.57 4.66
CA ARG A 86 -11.44 -0.35 5.78
C ARG A 86 -12.89 -0.32 6.28
N LEU A 87 -13.48 -1.50 6.34
CA LEU A 87 -14.73 -1.76 7.03
C LEU A 87 -14.40 -2.58 8.26
N ASP A 88 -14.75 -2.11 9.44
CA ASP A 88 -14.56 -2.82 10.69
C ASP A 88 -15.84 -2.91 11.51
N TYR A 89 -15.96 -4.02 12.22
CA TYR A 89 -16.99 -4.27 13.19
C TYR A 89 -16.34 -4.69 14.50
N ASP A 90 -16.51 -3.88 15.53
CA ASP A 90 -15.97 -4.13 16.86
C ASP A 90 -17.08 -4.05 17.88
N ARG A 91 -17.43 -5.18 18.49
CA ARG A 91 -18.51 -5.24 19.47
C ARG A 91 -18.27 -6.28 20.54
N GLN A 92 -18.61 -5.92 21.75
CA GLN A 92 -18.81 -6.87 22.84
C GLN A 92 -20.22 -7.45 22.74
N LEU A 93 -20.31 -8.74 22.41
CA LEU A 93 -21.59 -9.43 22.22
C LEU A 93 -22.19 -9.89 23.54
N CYS A 94 -21.34 -10.24 24.52
CA CYS A 94 -21.73 -10.56 25.88
C CYS A 94 -20.56 -10.29 26.85
N SER A 95 -20.76 -10.46 28.14
CA SER A 95 -19.75 -10.15 29.17
C SER A 95 -18.45 -10.89 29.01
N PHE A 96 -18.46 -12.06 28.39
CA PHE A 96 -17.29 -12.92 28.20
C PHE A 96 -16.79 -12.99 26.76
N TYR A 97 -17.47 -12.34 25.78
CA TYR A 97 -17.08 -12.47 24.36
C TYR A 97 -17.15 -11.14 23.62
N ARG A 98 -16.03 -10.79 22.99
CA ARG A 98 -15.89 -9.65 22.08
C ARG A 98 -15.37 -10.12 20.74
N ILE A 99 -15.93 -9.57 19.67
CA ILE A 99 -15.51 -9.80 18.30
C ILE A 99 -15.02 -8.49 17.66
N ASN A 100 -13.90 -8.58 16.95
CA ASN A 100 -13.44 -7.54 16.04
C ASN A 100 -13.18 -8.18 14.68
N ALA A 101 -13.93 -7.76 13.67
CA ALA A 101 -13.75 -8.21 12.30
C ALA A 101 -13.43 -7.00 11.41
N ALA A 102 -12.45 -7.11 10.54
CA ALA A 102 -12.09 -6.05 9.63
C ALA A 102 -11.82 -6.58 8.22
N LEU A 103 -12.39 -5.90 7.22
CA LEU A 103 -12.09 -6.08 5.81
C LEU A 103 -11.45 -4.78 5.33
N SER A 104 -10.22 -4.87 4.84
CA SER A 104 -9.51 -3.72 4.28
C SER A 104 -9.03 -4.01 2.87
N GLY A 105 -8.91 -2.97 2.08
CA GLY A 105 -8.40 -3.08 0.73
C GLY A 105 -7.59 -1.85 0.33
N ARG A 106 -6.76 -2.04 -0.67
CA ARG A 106 -5.96 -1.01 -1.32
C ARG A 106 -6.03 -1.20 -2.82
N TYR A 107 -6.28 -0.12 -3.52
CA TYR A 107 -6.23 -0.02 -4.98
C TYR A 107 -5.10 0.92 -5.38
N LEU A 108 -4.34 0.53 -6.41
CA LEU A 108 -3.38 1.38 -7.09
C LEU A 108 -3.66 1.31 -8.59
N SER A 109 -3.73 2.47 -9.24
CA SER A 109 -3.86 2.55 -10.70
C SER A 109 -2.58 2.06 -11.39
N SER A 110 -2.65 1.86 -12.69
CA SER A 110 -1.43 1.75 -13.51
C SER A 110 -0.59 3.03 -13.38
N PRO A 111 0.74 2.94 -13.53
CA PRO A 111 1.61 4.11 -13.60
C PRO A 111 1.21 5.02 -14.76
N ASP A 112 1.41 6.33 -14.57
CA ASP A 112 1.24 7.32 -15.62
C ASP A 112 2.58 7.43 -16.39
N THR A 113 2.68 6.73 -17.50
CA THR A 113 3.89 6.66 -18.32
C THR A 113 3.55 6.53 -19.79
N ASP A 114 4.30 7.22 -20.63
CA ASP A 114 4.25 7.10 -22.09
C ASP A 114 5.02 5.87 -22.61
N ILE A 115 5.87 5.28 -21.76
CA ILE A 115 6.56 4.02 -22.03
C ILE A 115 5.54 2.88 -21.90
N GLU A 116 5.64 1.86 -22.72
CA GLU A 116 4.73 0.71 -22.77
C GLU A 116 4.16 0.32 -21.41
N LYS A 117 2.83 0.29 -21.31
CA LYS A 117 2.07 0.02 -20.06
C LYS A 117 2.34 -1.39 -19.54
N HIS A 118 3.49 -1.57 -18.93
CA HIS A 118 3.89 -2.89 -18.43
C HIS A 118 3.28 -3.23 -17.08
N ASP A 119 2.92 -2.22 -16.29
CA ASP A 119 2.41 -2.44 -14.94
C ASP A 119 0.92 -2.09 -14.86
N GLN A 120 0.12 -3.07 -14.49
CA GLN A 120 -1.34 -2.94 -14.45
C GLN A 120 -1.80 -2.34 -13.12
N ALA A 121 -3.00 -1.78 -13.13
CA ALA A 121 -3.71 -1.46 -11.90
C ALA A 121 -4.00 -2.74 -11.12
N TYR A 122 -3.92 -2.66 -9.80
CA TYR A 122 -4.21 -3.81 -8.96
C TYR A 122 -4.89 -3.42 -7.65
N GLN A 123 -5.45 -4.42 -6.98
CA GLN A 123 -6.02 -4.27 -5.66
C GLN A 123 -5.64 -5.45 -4.77
N LEU A 124 -5.35 -5.14 -3.53
CA LEU A 124 -5.05 -6.13 -2.50
C LEU A 124 -6.08 -6.01 -1.38
N TRP A 125 -6.56 -7.16 -0.92
CA TRP A 125 -7.56 -7.23 0.13
C TRP A 125 -7.04 -8.06 1.29
N LYS A 126 -7.42 -7.64 2.49
CA LYS A 126 -7.06 -8.30 3.74
C LYS A 126 -8.29 -8.44 4.62
N PHE A 127 -8.50 -9.63 5.14
CA PHE A 127 -9.49 -9.90 6.15
C PHE A 127 -8.81 -10.24 7.47
N THR A 128 -9.32 -9.69 8.57
CA THR A 128 -8.83 -9.96 9.92
C THR A 128 -10.02 -10.24 10.83
N LEU A 129 -9.94 -11.29 11.63
CA LEU A 129 -10.91 -11.63 12.64
C LEU A 129 -10.20 -11.84 13.97
N GLN A 130 -10.55 -11.04 14.96
CA GLN A 130 -10.08 -11.19 16.32
C GLN A 130 -11.25 -11.52 17.24
N GLN A 131 -11.08 -12.56 18.04
CA GLN A 131 -12.06 -12.99 19.02
C GLN A 131 -11.41 -12.99 20.40
N ARG A 132 -12.07 -12.38 21.37
CA ARG A 132 -11.61 -12.33 22.75
C ARG A 132 -12.63 -12.99 23.66
N PHE A 133 -12.17 -13.97 24.43
CA PHE A 133 -12.95 -14.72 25.39
C PHE A 133 -12.46 -14.41 26.82
N LEU A 134 -13.41 -14.16 27.74
CA LEU A 134 -13.15 -13.93 29.18
C LEU A 134 -12.11 -12.82 29.45
N ASN A 135 -11.86 -11.94 28.48
CA ASN A 135 -10.76 -10.97 28.50
C ASN A 135 -9.35 -11.59 28.69
N ALA A 136 -9.24 -12.91 28.62
CA ALA A 136 -8.02 -13.67 28.87
C ALA A 136 -7.49 -14.40 27.64
N VAL A 137 -8.35 -14.83 26.74
CA VAL A 137 -7.96 -15.59 25.53
C VAL A 137 -8.27 -14.77 24.30
N ASN A 138 -7.26 -14.55 23.45
CA ASN A 138 -7.41 -13.90 22.15
C ASN A 138 -7.07 -14.88 21.03
N LEU A 139 -7.99 -15.06 20.11
CA LEU A 139 -7.79 -15.80 18.87
C LEU A 139 -7.80 -14.80 17.70
N ASN A 140 -6.73 -14.82 16.91
CA ASN A 140 -6.58 -13.97 15.74
C ASN A 140 -6.50 -14.83 14.48
N PHE A 141 -7.28 -14.47 13.49
CA PHE A 141 -7.23 -15.05 12.16
C PHE A 141 -7.06 -13.94 11.13
N THR A 142 -6.12 -14.10 10.22
CA THR A 142 -5.86 -13.12 9.16
C THR A 142 -5.69 -13.83 7.83
N VAL A 143 -6.31 -13.28 6.80
CA VAL A 143 -6.07 -13.64 5.40
C VAL A 143 -5.55 -12.40 4.70
N ASP A 144 -4.30 -12.43 4.26
CA ASP A 144 -3.71 -11.42 3.39
C ASP A 144 -3.88 -11.83 1.93
N ASN A 145 -3.99 -10.83 1.05
CA ASN A 145 -4.22 -11.04 -0.37
C ASN A 145 -5.42 -11.98 -0.62
N LEU A 146 -6.57 -11.61 -0.09
CA LEU A 146 -7.78 -12.44 -0.04
C LEU A 146 -8.19 -13.04 -1.39
N PHE A 147 -7.96 -12.31 -2.49
CA PHE A 147 -8.30 -12.73 -3.85
C PHE A 147 -7.14 -13.35 -4.62
N ASP A 148 -6.00 -13.62 -3.94
CA ASP A 148 -4.84 -14.29 -4.51
C ASP A 148 -4.24 -13.58 -5.72
N TYR A 149 -4.21 -12.25 -5.66
CA TYR A 149 -3.62 -11.47 -6.73
C TYR A 149 -2.12 -11.76 -6.84
N THR A 150 -1.69 -12.11 -8.05
CA THR A 150 -0.28 -12.22 -8.43
C THR A 150 -0.10 -11.51 -9.76
N PRO A 151 0.87 -10.60 -9.92
CA PRO A 151 1.12 -9.97 -11.20
C PRO A 151 1.66 -11.01 -12.20
N GLU A 152 1.22 -10.91 -13.46
CA GLU A 152 1.71 -11.80 -14.53
C GLU A 152 3.22 -11.63 -14.79
N LYS A 153 3.70 -10.40 -14.62
CA LYS A 153 5.12 -10.04 -14.72
C LYS A 153 5.48 -9.12 -13.58
N TYR A 154 6.69 -9.28 -13.04
CA TYR A 154 7.21 -8.42 -11.99
C TYR A 154 8.07 -7.32 -12.59
N TYR A 155 7.68 -6.10 -12.35
CA TYR A 155 8.44 -4.88 -12.64
C TYR A 155 8.83 -4.22 -11.32
N TRP A 156 9.70 -3.21 -11.36
CA TRP A 156 10.13 -2.50 -10.16
C TRP A 156 8.97 -1.86 -9.36
N SER A 157 7.89 -1.49 -10.05
CA SER A 157 6.69 -0.89 -9.46
C SER A 157 5.58 -1.90 -9.15
N SER A 158 5.77 -3.17 -9.48
CA SER A 158 4.78 -4.22 -9.20
C SER A 158 4.64 -4.51 -7.72
N ALA A 159 3.44 -4.92 -7.29
CA ALA A 159 3.23 -5.40 -5.94
C ALA A 159 4.05 -6.66 -5.71
N MET A 160 4.99 -6.60 -4.78
CA MET A 160 5.65 -7.80 -4.29
C MET A 160 4.67 -8.56 -3.38
N THR A 161 4.00 -9.56 -3.91
CA THR A 161 3.07 -10.40 -3.16
C THR A 161 3.44 -11.87 -3.33
N THR A 162 3.38 -12.60 -2.23
CA THR A 162 3.62 -14.05 -2.20
C THR A 162 2.36 -14.86 -2.50
N GLY A 163 1.29 -14.20 -2.97
CA GLY A 163 -0.02 -14.82 -3.10
C GLY A 163 -0.82 -14.74 -1.79
N ARG A 164 -1.90 -15.51 -1.70
CA ARG A 164 -2.75 -15.56 -0.51
C ARG A 164 -2.03 -16.21 0.66
N THR A 165 -2.05 -15.53 1.81
CA THR A 165 -1.47 -16.06 3.04
C THR A 165 -2.49 -16.10 4.17
N PHE A 166 -2.37 -17.10 5.03
CA PHE A 166 -3.22 -17.29 6.21
C PHE A 166 -2.36 -17.24 7.46
N SER A 167 -2.83 -16.55 8.47
CA SER A 167 -2.18 -16.48 9.77
C SER A 167 -3.19 -16.75 10.88
N VAL A 168 -2.82 -17.59 11.83
CA VAL A 168 -3.59 -17.85 13.04
C VAL A 168 -2.71 -17.59 14.24
N GLY A 169 -3.22 -16.82 15.20
CA GLY A 169 -2.53 -16.51 16.44
C GLY A 169 -3.45 -16.79 17.64
N LEU A 170 -2.88 -17.39 18.67
CA LEU A 170 -3.51 -17.59 19.98
C LEU A 170 -2.66 -16.91 21.04
N SER A 171 -3.31 -16.08 21.87
CA SER A 171 -2.68 -15.45 23.03
C SER A 171 -3.53 -15.70 24.26
N VAL A 172 -2.91 -16.12 25.35
CA VAL A 172 -3.56 -16.48 26.61
C VAL A 172 -2.93 -15.70 27.75
N ASP A 173 -3.74 -14.97 28.50
CA ASP A 173 -3.35 -14.27 29.73
C ASP A 173 -3.63 -15.20 30.92
N ILE A 174 -2.58 -15.83 31.43
CA ILE A 174 -2.67 -16.85 32.46
C ILE A 174 -3.13 -16.23 33.79
N ASP A 175 -2.67 -15.04 34.13
CA ASP A 175 -3.01 -14.37 35.39
C ASP A 175 -4.51 -14.07 35.44
N ARG A 176 -5.12 -13.71 34.33
CA ARG A 176 -6.56 -13.50 34.26
C ARG A 176 -7.36 -14.79 34.33
N ILE A 177 -6.83 -15.89 33.80
CA ILE A 177 -7.50 -17.21 33.93
C ILE A 177 -7.50 -17.68 35.36
N VAL A 178 -6.35 -17.59 36.03
CA VAL A 178 -6.23 -18.02 37.44
C VAL A 178 -7.14 -17.23 38.36
N ASN A 179 -7.36 -15.95 38.10
CA ASN A 179 -8.26 -15.10 38.89
C ASN A 179 -9.76 -15.28 38.57
N LEU A 180 -10.13 -16.15 37.62
CA LEU A 180 -11.52 -16.49 37.34
C LEU A 180 -12.08 -17.61 38.25
N PHE A 181 -11.18 -18.32 38.90
CA PHE A 181 -11.51 -19.43 39.83
C PHE A 181 -11.12 -19.09 41.27
#